data_0a3c17cc73e5e52d5a4151a707a72fae
#
_entry.id   0a3c17cc73e5e52d5a4151a707a72fae
#
_cell.length_a   1.000
_cell.length_b   1.000
_cell.length_c   1.000
_cell.angle_alpha   90.00
_cell.angle_beta   90.00
_cell.angle_gamma   90.00
#
_symmetry.space_group_name_H-M   'P 1'
#
loop_
_entity.id
_entity.type
_entity.pdbx_description
1 polymer ?
#
loop_
_entity_poly.entity_id
_entity_poly.type
_entity_poly.pdbx_seq_one_letter_code
_entity_poly.pdbx_strand_id
1 'polypeptide(L)'
;MVDILLINVPQISLVYPPAATSLLKGICEQNGYTAQVKDYNLKLYQECDASIAQKLDQYFSLNDSTSSLETREHEYLNAYYQQVINEIIDINPRWLGISVFTFQCQLFTKQLLEKLRPVFKNKIVIGGAGLSTNGIASYINDFGTELLSKNLIDFYIRGEGDFNILNLLEGKYNTPGINNDNAVQIDNLDNIAYPNYDDVINLGYRYTSNTPQIPITSSRGCVRKCSFCDIHVAWKKYRYRSGTSVAKEIIYHFKKYNVTNFWFTDSLINGSLKNFRDLCRTLISFYNDNDLPLKFFNWAGQFIVRSPTTLTAEDYRLAADAGMNGVALGIESLSESVRDHMKKGFTNADLDFTLDQMHKNNMNCYFLMIVGYPTETEDDFNLGIEKFKEYKKYALDGTIYGVNLGSTASIDEGTPLYEEFHSEVTGFNWTLPSNPTLTFKERIKRRIKLQEILMDLGYKIWNGDSQLLKLKEAYEKINAGKYKTKIRLSVPE
;
A
#
# COMPACT_ATOMS: atom_id res chain seq x y z
N MET A 1 -11.82 -9.21 -30.68
CA MET A 1 -11.53 -7.81 -30.28
C MET A 1 -11.73 -7.73 -28.78
N VAL A 2 -10.78 -7.22 -28.04
CA VAL A 2 -10.87 -7.08 -26.58
C VAL A 2 -11.69 -5.83 -26.26
N ASP A 3 -12.73 -5.94 -25.40
CA ASP A 3 -13.52 -4.77 -25.03
C ASP A 3 -12.70 -3.79 -24.19
N ILE A 4 -11.90 -4.31 -23.24
CA ILE A 4 -11.01 -3.48 -22.45
C ILE A 4 -9.66 -4.15 -22.16
N LEU A 5 -8.58 -3.44 -22.42
CA LEU A 5 -7.24 -3.75 -21.96
C LEU A 5 -6.93 -2.92 -20.72
N LEU A 6 -6.68 -3.57 -19.59
CA LEU A 6 -6.30 -2.94 -18.32
C LEU A 6 -4.79 -3.06 -18.13
N ILE A 7 -4.10 -1.95 -17.92
CA ILE A 7 -2.64 -1.96 -17.76
C ILE A 7 -2.20 -1.39 -16.41
N ASN A 8 -1.16 -2.01 -15.85
CA ASN A 8 -0.40 -1.48 -14.74
C ASN A 8 0.88 -0.87 -15.25
N VAL A 9 1.22 0.28 -14.73
CA VAL A 9 2.38 1.08 -15.16
C VAL A 9 3.34 1.31 -14.00
N PRO A 10 4.63 1.54 -14.25
CA PRO A 10 5.59 1.93 -13.21
C PRO A 10 5.14 3.22 -12.49
N GLN A 11 5.29 3.34 -11.20
CA GLN A 11 5.99 2.43 -10.30
C GLN A 11 5.03 1.88 -9.26
N ILE A 12 4.95 0.56 -9.16
CA ILE A 12 4.20 -0.14 -8.10
C ILE A 12 5.02 -1.34 -7.60
N SER A 13 4.60 -1.92 -6.48
CA SER A 13 5.25 -3.12 -5.91
C SER A 13 5.31 -4.29 -6.91
N LEU A 14 6.43 -5.02 -6.87
CA LEU A 14 6.67 -6.22 -7.69
C LEU A 14 6.47 -7.52 -6.90
N VAL A 15 5.91 -7.42 -5.70
CA VAL A 15 5.83 -8.57 -4.76
C VAL A 15 4.69 -9.52 -5.12
N TYR A 16 3.59 -9.01 -5.63
CA TYR A 16 2.40 -9.82 -5.97
C TYR A 16 1.65 -9.25 -7.19
N PRO A 17 0.77 -10.06 -7.82
CA PRO A 17 -0.03 -9.62 -8.95
C PRO A 17 -0.92 -8.42 -8.59
N PRO A 18 -1.18 -7.51 -9.54
CA PRO A 18 -1.96 -6.31 -9.30
C PRO A 18 -3.43 -6.62 -8.99
N ALA A 19 -3.87 -6.32 -7.77
CA ALA A 19 -5.23 -6.60 -7.32
C ALA A 19 -6.28 -5.78 -8.06
N ALA A 20 -6.03 -4.48 -8.29
CA ALA A 20 -7.02 -3.55 -8.83
C ALA A 20 -7.42 -3.91 -10.27
N THR A 21 -6.47 -4.07 -11.16
CA THR A 21 -6.76 -4.42 -12.57
C THR A 21 -7.31 -5.84 -12.72
N SER A 22 -6.85 -6.78 -11.88
CA SER A 22 -7.41 -8.14 -11.83
C SER A 22 -8.85 -8.16 -11.32
N LEU A 23 -9.19 -7.30 -10.35
CA LEU A 23 -10.56 -7.12 -9.88
C LEU A 23 -11.44 -6.53 -10.99
N LEU A 24 -11.00 -5.47 -11.64
CA LEU A 24 -11.75 -4.85 -12.74
C LEU A 24 -11.95 -5.82 -13.91
N LYS A 25 -10.95 -6.67 -14.21
CA LYS A 25 -11.12 -7.77 -15.18
C LYS A 25 -12.23 -8.72 -14.75
N GLY A 26 -12.21 -9.21 -13.50
CA GLY A 26 -13.25 -10.10 -12.99
C GLY A 26 -14.65 -9.48 -13.08
N ILE A 27 -14.78 -8.18 -12.76
CA ILE A 27 -16.03 -7.43 -12.88
C ILE A 27 -16.50 -7.34 -14.34
N CYS A 28 -15.61 -6.98 -15.27
CA CYS A 28 -15.96 -6.89 -16.69
C CYS A 28 -16.43 -8.24 -17.25
N GLU A 29 -15.69 -9.32 -16.95
CA GLU A 29 -16.02 -10.65 -17.46
C GLU A 29 -17.33 -11.20 -16.86
N GLN A 30 -17.60 -10.96 -15.58
CA GLN A 30 -18.87 -11.32 -14.95
C GLN A 30 -20.06 -10.63 -15.61
N ASN A 31 -19.84 -9.46 -16.21
CA ASN A 31 -20.87 -8.70 -16.93
C ASN A 31 -20.83 -8.87 -18.47
N GLY A 32 -20.14 -9.91 -18.96
CA GLY A 32 -20.15 -10.30 -20.37
C GLY A 32 -19.19 -9.54 -21.28
N TYR A 33 -18.26 -8.75 -20.74
CA TYR A 33 -17.23 -8.06 -21.50
C TYR A 33 -15.94 -8.88 -21.54
N THR A 34 -15.21 -8.81 -22.65
CA THR A 34 -13.88 -9.38 -22.77
C THR A 34 -12.84 -8.41 -22.20
N ALA A 35 -12.05 -8.87 -21.21
CA ALA A 35 -11.05 -8.04 -20.55
C ALA A 35 -9.70 -8.75 -20.50
N GLN A 36 -8.63 -7.99 -20.68
CA GLN A 36 -7.25 -8.46 -20.57
C GLN A 36 -6.46 -7.56 -19.64
N VAL A 37 -5.52 -8.15 -18.87
CA VAL A 37 -4.59 -7.40 -18.01
C VAL A 37 -3.17 -7.54 -18.54
N LYS A 38 -2.42 -6.42 -18.57
CA LYS A 38 -0.98 -6.39 -18.82
C LYS A 38 -0.28 -5.65 -17.68
N ASP A 39 0.80 -6.25 -17.18
CA ASP A 39 1.63 -5.62 -16.16
C ASP A 39 2.94 -5.11 -16.76
N TYR A 40 2.90 -3.88 -17.25
CA TYR A 40 4.08 -3.20 -17.80
C TYR A 40 5.04 -2.71 -16.71
N ASN A 41 4.61 -2.61 -15.46
CA ASN A 41 5.52 -2.36 -14.36
C ASN A 41 6.45 -3.56 -14.12
N LEU A 42 5.89 -4.76 -13.97
CA LEU A 42 6.71 -5.97 -13.79
C LEU A 42 7.64 -6.21 -14.99
N LYS A 43 7.11 -6.10 -16.20
CA LYS A 43 7.86 -6.32 -17.46
C LYS A 43 9.07 -5.38 -17.56
N LEU A 44 8.91 -4.08 -17.26
CA LEU A 44 10.00 -3.11 -17.30
C LEU A 44 11.19 -3.57 -16.45
N TYR A 45 10.93 -4.00 -15.22
CA TYR A 45 11.98 -4.38 -14.26
C TYR A 45 12.51 -5.81 -14.43
N GLN A 46 11.81 -6.66 -15.18
CA GLN A 46 12.32 -7.99 -15.56
C GLN A 46 13.27 -7.93 -16.75
N GLU A 47 13.06 -6.98 -17.67
CA GLU A 47 13.81 -6.88 -18.92
C GLU A 47 15.03 -5.97 -18.82
N CYS A 48 15.16 -5.14 -17.76
CA CYS A 48 16.30 -4.25 -17.58
C CYS A 48 17.38 -4.84 -16.66
N ASP A 49 18.63 -4.40 -16.86
CA ASP A 49 19.69 -4.71 -15.90
C ASP A 49 19.52 -3.92 -14.57
N ALA A 50 20.17 -4.41 -13.51
CA ALA A 50 19.99 -3.86 -12.17
C ALA A 50 20.41 -2.38 -12.06
N SER A 51 21.38 -1.91 -12.87
CA SER A 51 21.83 -0.52 -12.84
C SER A 51 20.79 0.41 -13.46
N ILE A 52 20.18 0.00 -14.57
CA ILE A 52 19.06 0.73 -15.19
C ILE A 52 17.85 0.71 -14.27
N ALA A 53 17.50 -0.46 -13.71
CA ALA A 53 16.37 -0.59 -12.77
C ALA A 53 16.49 0.41 -11.61
N GLN A 54 17.66 0.50 -10.98
CA GLN A 54 17.88 1.43 -9.87
C GLN A 54 17.71 2.89 -10.27
N LYS A 55 18.19 3.28 -11.45
CA LYS A 55 18.05 4.65 -11.97
C LYS A 55 16.59 4.99 -12.32
N LEU A 56 15.89 4.07 -12.97
CA LEU A 56 14.47 4.23 -13.29
C LEU A 56 13.61 4.29 -12.03
N ASP A 57 13.92 3.46 -11.02
CA ASP A 57 13.26 3.47 -9.73
C ASP A 57 13.35 4.86 -9.06
N GLN A 58 14.55 5.42 -9.05
CA GLN A 58 14.77 6.77 -8.53
C GLN A 58 14.04 7.83 -9.37
N TYR A 59 14.08 7.73 -10.69
CA TYR A 59 13.45 8.66 -11.62
C TYR A 59 11.94 8.73 -11.42
N PHE A 60 11.27 7.58 -11.36
CA PHE A 60 9.82 7.53 -11.13
C PHE A 60 9.43 7.87 -9.69
N SER A 61 10.24 7.48 -8.70
CA SER A 61 9.97 7.80 -7.28
C SER A 61 9.92 9.30 -7.01
N LEU A 62 10.72 10.09 -7.72
CA LEU A 62 10.71 11.55 -7.59
C LEU A 62 9.53 12.20 -8.33
N ASN A 63 8.92 11.49 -9.28
CA ASN A 63 7.88 12.00 -10.17
C ASN A 63 8.26 13.37 -10.78
N ASP A 64 9.54 13.57 -11.09
CA ASP A 64 10.11 14.83 -11.55
C ASP A 64 10.88 14.60 -12.85
N SER A 65 10.36 15.12 -13.96
CA SER A 65 10.99 15.05 -15.28
C SER A 65 12.30 15.85 -15.39
N THR A 66 12.63 16.65 -14.38
CA THR A 66 13.90 17.40 -14.34
C THR A 66 15.04 16.57 -13.74
N SER A 67 14.75 15.42 -13.11
CA SER A 67 15.78 14.47 -12.73
C SER A 67 16.36 13.83 -13.99
N SER A 68 17.67 13.96 -14.20
CA SER A 68 18.31 13.53 -15.44
C SER A 68 18.57 12.03 -15.44
N LEU A 69 17.97 11.33 -16.39
CA LEU A 69 18.48 10.03 -16.83
C LEU A 69 19.68 10.26 -17.75
N GLU A 70 20.63 9.35 -17.72
CA GLU A 70 21.74 9.34 -18.68
C GLU A 70 21.25 8.80 -20.03
N THR A 71 22.06 8.93 -21.09
CA THR A 71 21.69 8.52 -22.45
C THR A 71 21.19 7.08 -22.50
N ARG A 72 21.87 6.17 -21.81
CA ARG A 72 21.56 4.73 -21.81
C ARG A 72 20.16 4.44 -21.22
N GLU A 73 19.83 5.05 -20.08
CA GLU A 73 18.52 4.89 -19.44
C GLU A 73 17.40 5.51 -20.31
N HIS A 74 17.69 6.67 -20.93
CA HIS A 74 16.76 7.31 -21.86
C HIS A 74 16.46 6.44 -23.10
N GLU A 75 17.50 5.88 -23.71
CA GLU A 75 17.36 4.99 -24.86
C GLU A 75 16.55 3.75 -24.50
N TYR A 76 16.87 3.11 -23.36
CA TYR A 76 16.14 1.96 -22.85
C TYR A 76 14.66 2.30 -22.62
N LEU A 77 14.37 3.37 -21.90
CA LEU A 77 13.00 3.78 -21.58
C LEU A 77 12.21 4.15 -22.84
N ASN A 78 12.82 4.82 -23.82
CA ASN A 78 12.17 5.13 -25.10
C ASN A 78 11.87 3.87 -25.92
N ALA A 79 12.77 2.92 -25.97
CA ALA A 79 12.54 1.63 -26.60
C ALA A 79 11.40 0.87 -25.93
N TYR A 80 11.37 0.89 -24.59
CA TYR A 80 10.31 0.28 -23.81
C TYR A 80 8.94 0.92 -24.06
N TYR A 81 8.84 2.26 -24.11
CA TYR A 81 7.58 2.92 -24.52
C TYR A 81 7.11 2.46 -25.90
N GLN A 82 8.02 2.36 -26.86
CA GLN A 82 7.65 1.91 -28.21
C GLN A 82 7.15 0.46 -28.20
N GLN A 83 7.77 -0.42 -27.40
CA GLN A 83 7.31 -1.80 -27.23
C GLN A 83 5.90 -1.85 -26.64
N VAL A 84 5.63 -1.10 -25.57
CA VAL A 84 4.30 -1.00 -24.94
C VAL A 84 3.26 -0.48 -25.94
N ILE A 85 3.60 0.55 -26.70
CA ILE A 85 2.71 1.15 -27.71
C ILE A 85 2.38 0.12 -28.79
N ASN A 86 3.37 -0.57 -29.33
CA ASN A 86 3.16 -1.59 -30.36
C ASN A 86 2.24 -2.72 -29.84
N GLU A 87 2.47 -3.22 -28.62
CA GLU A 87 1.59 -4.24 -28.03
C GLU A 87 0.15 -3.75 -27.85
N ILE A 88 -0.06 -2.49 -27.44
CA ILE A 88 -1.42 -1.92 -27.30
C ILE A 88 -2.09 -1.80 -28.68
N ILE A 89 -1.36 -1.38 -29.71
CA ILE A 89 -1.87 -1.27 -31.09
C ILE A 89 -2.21 -2.65 -31.65
N ASP A 90 -1.36 -3.65 -31.45
CA ASP A 90 -1.59 -5.02 -31.93
C ASP A 90 -2.82 -5.67 -31.27
N ILE A 91 -3.02 -5.44 -29.97
CA ILE A 91 -4.23 -5.90 -29.25
C ILE A 91 -5.47 -5.15 -29.77
N ASN A 92 -5.31 -3.88 -30.11
CA ASN A 92 -6.36 -2.97 -30.59
C ASN A 92 -7.65 -3.04 -29.75
N PRO A 93 -7.58 -2.81 -28.42
CA PRO A 93 -8.74 -2.90 -27.54
C PRO A 93 -9.71 -1.75 -27.82
N ARG A 94 -11.02 -1.98 -27.62
CA ARG A 94 -12.04 -0.92 -27.70
C ARG A 94 -11.81 0.17 -26.64
N TRP A 95 -11.33 -0.23 -25.44
CA TRP A 95 -10.96 0.64 -24.34
C TRP A 95 -9.57 0.29 -23.81
N LEU A 96 -8.76 1.30 -23.55
CA LEU A 96 -7.53 1.17 -22.77
C LEU A 96 -7.77 1.76 -21.39
N GLY A 97 -7.66 0.93 -20.33
CA GLY A 97 -7.74 1.35 -18.94
C GLY A 97 -6.35 1.35 -18.29
N ILE A 98 -5.92 2.48 -17.74
CA ILE A 98 -4.61 2.63 -17.10
C ILE A 98 -4.79 2.80 -15.59
N SER A 99 -4.18 1.92 -14.82
CA SER A 99 -4.14 2.02 -13.36
C SER A 99 -3.03 2.96 -12.91
N VAL A 100 -3.40 4.15 -12.42
CA VAL A 100 -2.50 5.12 -11.78
C VAL A 100 -2.62 4.91 -10.27
N PHE A 101 -1.97 3.87 -9.75
CA PHE A 101 -2.15 3.43 -8.36
C PHE A 101 -1.60 4.44 -7.35
N THR A 102 -0.40 4.99 -7.62
CA THR A 102 0.24 6.03 -6.81
C THR A 102 0.62 7.21 -7.68
N PHE A 103 0.99 8.34 -7.06
CA PHE A 103 1.52 9.50 -7.79
C PHE A 103 2.80 9.16 -8.58
N GLN A 104 3.56 8.18 -8.15
CA GLN A 104 4.78 7.71 -8.82
C GLN A 104 4.50 7.12 -10.21
N CYS A 105 3.26 6.66 -10.46
CA CYS A 105 2.82 6.20 -11.77
C CYS A 105 2.56 7.36 -12.75
N GLN A 106 2.41 8.59 -12.29
CA GLN A 106 1.99 9.73 -13.12
C GLN A 106 2.98 10.04 -14.23
N LEU A 107 4.28 10.07 -13.91
CA LEU A 107 5.32 10.44 -14.88
C LEU A 107 5.35 9.46 -16.05
N PHE A 108 5.38 8.15 -15.77
CA PHE A 108 5.33 7.12 -16.80
C PHE A 108 4.04 7.21 -17.63
N THR A 109 2.90 7.33 -16.95
CA THR A 109 1.58 7.43 -17.62
C THR A 109 1.53 8.59 -18.59
N LYS A 110 1.97 9.78 -18.17
CA LYS A 110 1.97 10.97 -19.02
C LYS A 110 2.86 10.79 -20.25
N GLN A 111 4.09 10.35 -20.07
CA GLN A 111 5.04 10.13 -21.16
C GLN A 111 4.56 9.05 -22.14
N LEU A 112 3.95 7.96 -21.63
CA LEU A 112 3.32 6.95 -22.46
C LEU A 112 2.18 7.54 -23.29
N LEU A 113 1.27 8.29 -22.66
CA LEU A 113 0.11 8.86 -23.35
C LEU A 113 0.48 9.90 -24.40
N GLU A 114 1.48 10.73 -24.16
CA GLU A 114 2.00 11.70 -25.13
C GLU A 114 2.48 11.02 -26.41
N LYS A 115 3.05 9.81 -26.31
CA LYS A 115 3.54 9.01 -27.43
C LYS A 115 2.43 8.14 -28.05
N LEU A 116 1.52 7.61 -27.25
CA LEU A 116 0.47 6.68 -27.67
C LEU A 116 -0.70 7.39 -28.36
N ARG A 117 -1.19 8.51 -27.81
CA ARG A 117 -2.41 9.17 -28.28
C ARG A 117 -2.41 9.56 -29.76
N PRO A 118 -1.30 10.03 -30.37
CA PRO A 118 -1.25 10.31 -31.80
C PRO A 118 -1.60 9.13 -32.70
N VAL A 119 -1.28 7.90 -32.25
CA VAL A 119 -1.41 6.66 -33.04
C VAL A 119 -2.55 5.75 -32.57
N PHE A 120 -3.09 5.95 -31.38
CA PHE A 120 -4.20 5.17 -30.81
C PHE A 120 -5.46 6.02 -30.70
N LYS A 121 -6.52 5.66 -31.43
CA LYS A 121 -7.75 6.47 -31.59
C LYS A 121 -8.92 5.98 -30.72
N ASN A 122 -8.81 4.78 -30.16
CA ASN A 122 -9.83 4.22 -29.28
C ASN A 122 -9.87 4.93 -27.94
N LYS A 123 -10.85 4.60 -27.10
CA LYS A 123 -11.09 5.26 -25.82
C LYS A 123 -10.01 4.93 -24.79
N ILE A 124 -9.57 5.95 -24.06
CA ILE A 124 -8.61 5.82 -22.95
C ILE A 124 -9.25 6.31 -21.67
N VAL A 125 -9.21 5.47 -20.62
CA VAL A 125 -9.63 5.82 -19.27
C VAL A 125 -8.49 5.57 -18.30
N ILE A 126 -8.32 6.47 -17.32
CA ILE A 126 -7.38 6.29 -16.22
C ILE A 126 -8.13 6.28 -14.88
N GLY A 127 -7.59 5.58 -13.89
CA GLY A 127 -8.17 5.51 -12.54
C GLY A 127 -7.12 5.09 -11.51
N GLY A 128 -7.47 5.24 -10.25
CA GLY A 128 -6.62 4.85 -9.13
C GLY A 128 -6.33 5.99 -8.17
N ALA A 129 -5.75 5.67 -7.01
CA ALA A 129 -5.48 6.64 -5.95
C ALA A 129 -4.47 7.73 -6.36
N GLY A 130 -3.61 7.44 -7.32
CA GLY A 130 -2.65 8.41 -7.85
C GLY A 130 -3.24 9.55 -8.68
N LEU A 131 -4.55 9.55 -8.93
CA LEU A 131 -5.26 10.70 -9.53
C LEU A 131 -5.65 11.74 -8.49
N SER A 132 -5.73 11.36 -7.22
CA SER A 132 -6.25 12.23 -6.17
C SER A 132 -5.24 13.31 -5.79
N THR A 133 -5.74 14.51 -5.57
CA THR A 133 -4.99 15.63 -5.00
C THR A 133 -5.04 15.64 -3.47
N ASN A 134 -6.03 14.95 -2.87
CA ASN A 134 -6.27 14.89 -1.43
C ASN A 134 -6.10 13.46 -0.93
N GLY A 135 -5.32 13.28 0.11
CA GLY A 135 -4.96 11.97 0.65
C GLY A 135 -3.57 11.56 0.16
N ILE A 136 -3.18 10.35 0.23
CA ILE A 136 -1.84 9.74 0.01
C ILE A 136 -0.80 10.59 -0.77
N ALA A 137 -1.22 11.64 -1.48
CA ALA A 137 -0.32 12.64 -2.07
C ALA A 137 -1.04 13.99 -2.18
N SER A 138 -0.64 14.94 -1.39
CA SER A 138 -0.95 16.37 -1.55
C SER A 138 -0.27 16.93 -2.80
N TYR A 139 -0.78 16.62 -3.99
CA TYR A 139 -0.37 17.32 -5.21
C TYR A 139 -1.49 18.24 -5.66
N ILE A 140 -1.16 19.51 -5.75
CA ILE A 140 -2.04 20.64 -6.11
C ILE A 140 -2.63 20.48 -7.53
N ASN A 141 -2.11 19.58 -8.34
CA ASN A 141 -2.56 19.38 -9.71
C ASN A 141 -3.32 18.05 -9.84
N ASP A 142 -4.59 18.17 -10.16
CA ASP A 142 -5.44 17.05 -10.56
C ASP A 142 -4.94 16.42 -11.86
N PHE A 143 -4.30 15.28 -11.70
CA PHE A 143 -3.68 14.57 -12.82
C PHE A 143 -4.71 14.14 -13.89
N GLY A 144 -5.90 13.69 -13.46
CA GLY A 144 -6.97 13.31 -14.40
C GLY A 144 -7.46 14.49 -15.23
N THR A 145 -7.73 15.63 -14.59
CA THR A 145 -8.15 16.86 -15.25
C THR A 145 -7.05 17.43 -16.16
N GLU A 146 -5.78 17.38 -15.74
CA GLU A 146 -4.65 17.79 -16.61
C GLU A 146 -4.63 16.97 -17.91
N LEU A 147 -4.67 15.64 -17.82
CA LEU A 147 -4.59 14.79 -19.00
C LEU A 147 -5.82 14.90 -19.91
N LEU A 148 -6.99 15.08 -19.30
CA LEU A 148 -8.24 15.31 -20.06
C LEU A 148 -8.18 16.63 -20.84
N SER A 149 -7.74 17.73 -20.21
CA SER A 149 -7.61 19.04 -20.86
C SER A 149 -6.62 19.05 -22.02
N LYS A 150 -5.61 18.19 -21.97
CA LYS A 150 -4.62 17.96 -23.05
C LYS A 150 -5.09 16.98 -24.11
N ASN A 151 -6.31 16.47 -24.04
CA ASN A 151 -6.85 15.44 -24.93
C ASN A 151 -5.99 14.15 -24.99
N LEU A 152 -5.25 13.84 -23.93
CA LEU A 152 -4.44 12.64 -23.82
C LEU A 152 -5.28 11.42 -23.40
N ILE A 153 -6.39 11.65 -22.72
CA ILE A 153 -7.37 10.65 -22.31
C ILE A 153 -8.79 11.09 -22.70
N ASP A 154 -9.73 10.16 -22.70
CA ASP A 154 -11.16 10.45 -22.88
C ASP A 154 -11.87 10.56 -21.52
N PHE A 155 -11.44 9.74 -20.53
CA PHE A 155 -12.08 9.68 -19.21
C PHE A 155 -11.06 9.45 -18.09
N TYR A 156 -11.41 9.93 -16.91
CA TYR A 156 -10.82 9.48 -15.64
C TYR A 156 -11.92 9.04 -14.67
N ILE A 157 -11.58 8.09 -13.78
CA ILE A 157 -12.47 7.61 -12.72
C ILE A 157 -11.88 7.99 -11.37
N ARG A 158 -12.66 8.73 -10.56
CA ARG A 158 -12.35 9.03 -9.16
C ARG A 158 -13.09 8.10 -8.22
N GLY A 159 -12.42 7.70 -7.15
CA GLY A 159 -12.95 6.75 -6.16
C GLY A 159 -12.91 5.32 -6.67
N GLU A 160 -13.96 4.56 -6.38
CA GLU A 160 -14.02 3.13 -6.71
C GLU A 160 -14.40 2.93 -8.17
N GLY A 161 -13.52 2.23 -8.90
CA GLY A 161 -13.70 1.94 -10.33
C GLY A 161 -14.69 0.81 -10.62
N ASP A 162 -15.09 0.06 -9.61
CA ASP A 162 -15.81 -1.21 -9.73
C ASP A 162 -17.09 -1.12 -10.60
N PHE A 163 -17.94 -0.12 -10.36
CA PHE A 163 -19.14 0.09 -11.18
C PHE A 163 -18.91 1.09 -12.32
N ASN A 164 -18.01 2.04 -12.10
CA ASN A 164 -17.79 3.09 -13.11
C ASN A 164 -17.12 2.54 -14.38
N ILE A 165 -16.34 1.47 -14.28
CA ILE A 165 -15.81 0.80 -15.48
C ILE A 165 -16.94 0.23 -16.33
N LEU A 166 -17.97 -0.39 -15.72
CA LEU A 166 -19.14 -0.89 -16.44
C LEU A 166 -19.97 0.25 -17.05
N ASN A 167 -20.18 1.33 -16.29
CA ASN A 167 -20.89 2.51 -16.80
C ASN A 167 -20.21 3.07 -18.07
N LEU A 168 -18.87 3.12 -18.11
CA LEU A 168 -18.14 3.53 -19.31
C LEU A 168 -18.35 2.57 -20.48
N LEU A 169 -18.25 1.27 -20.24
CA LEU A 169 -18.44 0.25 -21.29
C LEU A 169 -19.87 0.27 -21.87
N GLU A 170 -20.86 0.62 -21.06
CA GLU A 170 -22.28 0.79 -21.42
C GLU A 170 -22.60 2.16 -22.03
N GLY A 171 -21.63 3.08 -22.11
CA GLY A 171 -21.85 4.42 -22.66
C GLY A 171 -22.51 5.42 -21.69
N LYS A 172 -22.54 5.13 -20.39
CA LYS A 172 -23.11 5.98 -19.32
C LYS A 172 -22.06 6.96 -18.79
N TYR A 173 -21.70 7.96 -19.56
CA TYR A 173 -20.57 8.86 -19.28
C TYR A 173 -20.87 9.93 -18.22
N ASN A 174 -22.14 10.29 -18.01
CA ASN A 174 -22.57 11.31 -17.05
C ASN A 174 -22.81 10.71 -15.66
N THR A 175 -21.91 9.90 -15.18
CA THR A 175 -22.02 9.21 -13.89
C THR A 175 -21.12 9.90 -12.84
N PRO A 176 -21.54 9.99 -11.56
CA PRO A 176 -20.68 10.47 -10.49
C PRO A 176 -19.35 9.69 -10.45
N GLY A 177 -18.25 10.42 -10.33
CA GLY A 177 -16.88 9.87 -10.34
C GLY A 177 -16.27 9.70 -11.73
N ILE A 178 -17.02 9.88 -12.83
CA ILE A 178 -16.48 9.92 -14.20
C ILE A 178 -16.30 11.37 -14.62
N ASN A 179 -15.07 11.80 -14.84
CA ASN A 179 -14.70 13.17 -15.20
C ASN A 179 -15.23 14.24 -14.22
N ASN A 180 -15.45 13.87 -12.95
CA ASN A 180 -15.90 14.79 -11.90
C ASN A 180 -15.45 14.30 -10.51
N ASP A 181 -15.56 15.17 -9.49
CA ASP A 181 -15.07 14.93 -8.13
C ASP A 181 -16.07 14.18 -7.21
N ASN A 182 -17.22 13.80 -7.73
CA ASN A 182 -18.27 13.11 -6.97
C ASN A 182 -17.96 11.62 -6.83
N ALA A 183 -16.83 11.27 -6.20
CA ALA A 183 -16.42 9.88 -6.01
C ALA A 183 -17.51 9.05 -5.31
N VAL A 184 -17.91 7.96 -5.93
CA VAL A 184 -18.89 7.01 -5.37
C VAL A 184 -18.17 5.93 -4.58
N GLN A 185 -18.74 5.53 -3.45
CA GLN A 185 -18.28 4.39 -2.66
C GLN A 185 -19.36 3.31 -2.65
N ILE A 186 -18.95 2.07 -2.86
CA ILE A 186 -19.84 0.90 -2.86
C ILE A 186 -20.23 0.59 -1.42
N ASP A 187 -21.53 0.53 -1.12
CA ASP A 187 -21.98 0.24 0.24
C ASP A 187 -21.83 -1.25 0.62
N ASN A 188 -22.14 -2.17 -0.27
CA ASN A 188 -22.03 -3.62 -0.01
C ASN A 188 -20.89 -4.24 -0.83
N LEU A 189 -19.79 -4.55 -0.15
CA LEU A 189 -18.61 -5.14 -0.77
C LEU A 189 -18.77 -6.65 -1.08
N ASP A 190 -19.77 -7.34 -0.57
CA ASP A 190 -20.04 -8.75 -0.91
C ASP A 190 -20.53 -8.95 -2.35
N ASN A 191 -21.00 -7.87 -2.99
CA ASN A 191 -21.48 -7.90 -4.37
C ASN A 191 -20.37 -7.72 -5.41
N ILE A 192 -19.10 -7.58 -4.97
CA ILE A 192 -17.96 -7.38 -5.87
C ILE A 192 -17.53 -8.74 -6.41
N ALA A 193 -17.22 -8.80 -7.70
CA ALA A 193 -16.63 -9.99 -8.34
C ALA A 193 -15.31 -10.39 -7.71
N TYR A 194 -14.92 -11.64 -7.84
CA TYR A 194 -13.57 -12.06 -7.48
C TYR A 194 -12.57 -11.60 -8.55
N PRO A 195 -11.36 -11.15 -8.15
CA PRO A 195 -10.31 -10.81 -9.09
C PRO A 195 -9.98 -11.98 -10.03
N ASN A 196 -9.76 -11.69 -11.31
CA ASN A 196 -9.27 -12.68 -12.26
C ASN A 196 -7.79 -12.43 -12.56
N TYR A 197 -6.93 -13.35 -12.10
CA TYR A 197 -5.47 -13.27 -12.26
C TYR A 197 -4.92 -14.10 -13.44
N ASP A 198 -5.75 -14.62 -14.34
CA ASP A 198 -5.34 -15.54 -15.43
C ASP A 198 -4.18 -14.98 -16.28
N ASP A 199 -4.19 -13.68 -16.55
CA ASP A 199 -3.17 -13.05 -17.40
C ASP A 199 -1.86 -12.77 -16.66
N VAL A 200 -1.85 -12.76 -15.33
CA VAL A 200 -0.73 -12.21 -14.55
C VAL A 200 -0.13 -13.18 -13.52
N ILE A 201 -0.87 -14.20 -13.06
CA ILE A 201 -0.44 -15.05 -11.95
C ILE A 201 0.92 -15.73 -12.17
N ASN A 202 1.26 -16.05 -13.41
CA ASN A 202 2.47 -16.78 -13.79
C ASN A 202 3.61 -15.89 -14.32
N LEU A 203 3.54 -14.56 -14.13
CA LEU A 203 4.54 -13.64 -14.68
C LEU A 203 5.85 -13.55 -13.87
N GLY A 204 5.96 -14.25 -12.75
CA GLY A 204 7.19 -14.31 -11.96
C GLY A 204 7.40 -13.10 -11.05
N TYR A 205 6.40 -12.76 -10.25
CA TYR A 205 6.51 -11.75 -9.20
C TYR A 205 7.54 -12.13 -8.13
N ARG A 206 8.09 -11.12 -7.44
CA ARG A 206 9.11 -11.28 -6.40
C ARG A 206 8.45 -11.62 -5.05
N TYR A 207 7.77 -12.74 -4.99
CA TYR A 207 7.07 -13.17 -3.78
C TYR A 207 8.00 -13.25 -2.56
N THR A 208 7.56 -12.72 -1.43
CA THR A 208 8.34 -12.71 -0.18
C THR A 208 8.64 -14.10 0.36
N SER A 209 7.78 -15.08 0.04
CA SER A 209 7.89 -16.48 0.48
C SER A 209 8.43 -17.44 -0.59
N ASN A 210 8.93 -16.94 -1.72
CA ASN A 210 9.30 -17.74 -2.90
C ASN A 210 8.17 -18.63 -3.47
N THR A 211 6.94 -18.41 -3.02
CA THR A 211 5.72 -19.09 -3.47
C THR A 211 4.70 -18.08 -3.92
N PRO A 212 3.88 -18.40 -4.95
CA PRO A 212 2.84 -17.49 -5.41
C PRO A 212 1.96 -17.01 -4.27
N GLN A 213 1.68 -15.70 -4.26
CA GLN A 213 0.85 -15.03 -3.27
C GLN A 213 -0.20 -14.18 -3.98
N ILE A 214 -1.45 -14.31 -3.57
CA ILE A 214 -2.58 -13.54 -4.12
C ILE A 214 -3.02 -12.48 -3.11
N PRO A 215 -3.18 -11.21 -3.54
CA PRO A 215 -3.77 -10.18 -2.70
C PRO A 215 -5.28 -10.40 -2.53
N ILE A 216 -5.76 -10.23 -1.30
CA ILE A 216 -7.18 -10.30 -0.92
C ILE A 216 -7.60 -8.96 -0.33
N THR A 217 -8.82 -8.50 -0.66
CA THR A 217 -9.42 -7.31 -0.06
C THR A 217 -10.67 -7.70 0.71
N SER A 218 -10.63 -7.60 2.04
CA SER A 218 -11.78 -7.89 2.91
C SER A 218 -12.52 -6.65 3.37
N SER A 219 -11.86 -5.48 3.32
CA SER A 219 -12.45 -4.22 3.74
C SER A 219 -11.86 -3.02 3.00
N ARG A 220 -12.56 -1.89 3.03
CA ARG A 220 -12.09 -0.60 2.53
C ARG A 220 -12.30 0.46 3.60
N GLY A 221 -11.26 1.26 3.85
CA GLY A 221 -11.22 2.25 4.93
C GLY A 221 -10.71 1.66 6.25
N CYS A 222 -10.89 2.41 7.33
CA CYS A 222 -10.42 2.02 8.66
C CYS A 222 -11.44 2.39 9.76
N VAL A 223 -11.56 1.57 10.80
CA VAL A 223 -12.38 1.87 11.98
C VAL A 223 -11.74 2.87 12.92
N ARG A 224 -10.41 3.07 12.81
CA ARG A 224 -9.66 4.05 13.59
C ARG A 224 -9.64 5.39 12.87
N LYS A 225 -9.53 6.48 13.64
CA LYS A 225 -9.39 7.85 13.14
C LYS A 225 -8.09 8.47 13.66
N CYS A 226 -6.98 7.80 13.35
CA CYS A 226 -5.67 8.28 13.77
C CYS A 226 -5.41 9.69 13.21
N SER A 227 -4.84 10.58 14.05
CA SER A 227 -4.71 11.99 13.71
C SER A 227 -3.80 12.27 12.51
N PHE A 228 -2.81 11.41 12.26
CA PHE A 228 -1.85 11.53 11.16
C PHE A 228 -2.27 10.83 9.87
N CYS A 229 -3.35 10.02 9.90
CA CYS A 229 -3.67 9.10 8.82
C CYS A 229 -4.63 9.73 7.81
N ASP A 230 -4.31 9.60 6.53
CA ASP A 230 -5.06 10.10 5.38
C ASP A 230 -6.16 9.13 4.86
N ILE A 231 -6.22 7.92 5.41
CA ILE A 231 -7.21 6.90 5.00
C ILE A 231 -8.65 7.43 5.05
N HIS A 232 -8.95 8.33 5.98
CA HIS A 232 -10.30 8.93 6.08
C HIS A 232 -10.60 9.92 4.95
N VAL A 233 -9.58 10.46 4.32
CA VAL A 233 -9.73 11.36 3.17
C VAL A 233 -10.16 10.55 1.95
N ALA A 234 -9.48 9.41 1.73
CA ALA A 234 -9.81 8.49 0.65
C ALA A 234 -11.10 7.70 0.91
N TRP A 235 -11.28 7.22 2.14
CA TRP A 235 -12.38 6.35 2.54
C TRP A 235 -13.20 6.97 3.66
N LYS A 236 -14.28 7.65 3.34
CA LYS A 236 -15.15 8.33 4.32
C LYS A 236 -15.85 7.37 5.30
N LYS A 237 -16.04 6.11 4.87
CA LYS A 237 -16.69 5.06 5.66
C LYS A 237 -15.84 3.79 5.66
N TYR A 238 -15.76 3.12 6.81
CA TYR A 238 -15.28 1.75 6.88
C TYR A 238 -16.34 0.80 6.37
N ARG A 239 -16.03 -0.01 5.40
CA ARG A 239 -16.90 -1.04 4.82
C ARG A 239 -16.14 -2.35 4.72
N TYR A 240 -16.85 -3.45 4.84
CA TYR A 240 -16.24 -4.78 4.90
C TYR A 240 -17.13 -5.80 4.18
N ARG A 241 -16.50 -6.86 3.74
CA ARG A 241 -17.13 -8.08 3.23
C ARG A 241 -17.47 -9.00 4.39
N SER A 242 -18.47 -9.86 4.22
CA SER A 242 -18.69 -10.96 5.18
C SER A 242 -17.47 -11.88 5.22
N GLY A 243 -17.14 -12.40 6.41
CA GLY A 243 -16.03 -13.34 6.57
C GLY A 243 -16.17 -14.57 5.69
N THR A 244 -17.40 -15.06 5.52
CA THR A 244 -17.72 -16.18 4.62
C THR A 244 -17.45 -15.85 3.15
N SER A 245 -17.77 -14.62 2.69
CA SER A 245 -17.47 -14.19 1.31
C SER A 245 -15.97 -14.18 1.04
N VAL A 246 -15.19 -13.63 1.99
CA VAL A 246 -13.71 -13.61 1.88
C VAL A 246 -13.12 -15.02 1.87
N ALA A 247 -13.59 -15.92 2.76
CA ALA A 247 -13.16 -17.31 2.77
C ALA A 247 -13.46 -18.02 1.45
N LYS A 248 -14.64 -17.79 0.87
CA LYS A 248 -15.00 -18.36 -0.44
C LYS A 248 -14.09 -17.88 -1.56
N GLU A 249 -13.65 -16.62 -1.54
CA GLU A 249 -12.69 -16.10 -2.52
C GLU A 249 -11.32 -16.78 -2.35
N ILE A 250 -10.81 -16.92 -1.13
CA ILE A 250 -9.55 -17.65 -0.85
C ILE A 250 -9.64 -19.08 -1.40
N ILE A 251 -10.72 -19.81 -1.10
CA ILE A 251 -10.96 -21.17 -1.59
C ILE A 251 -11.09 -21.20 -3.12
N TYR A 252 -11.75 -20.21 -3.73
CA TYR A 252 -11.85 -20.08 -5.18
C TYR A 252 -10.47 -19.94 -5.83
N HIS A 253 -9.63 -19.05 -5.31
CA HIS A 253 -8.27 -18.84 -5.83
C HIS A 253 -7.37 -20.07 -5.62
N PHE A 254 -7.50 -20.76 -4.50
CA PHE A 254 -6.82 -22.03 -4.29
C PHE A 254 -7.23 -23.06 -5.35
N LYS A 255 -8.53 -23.26 -5.55
CA LYS A 255 -9.04 -24.23 -6.53
C LYS A 255 -8.65 -23.88 -7.97
N LYS A 256 -8.58 -22.58 -8.31
CA LYS A 256 -8.29 -22.13 -9.67
C LYS A 256 -6.79 -22.06 -9.96
N TYR A 257 -5.99 -21.60 -9.02
CA TYR A 257 -4.57 -21.27 -9.25
C TYR A 257 -3.60 -22.14 -8.43
N ASN A 258 -4.11 -23.02 -7.57
CA ASN A 258 -3.32 -23.84 -6.64
C ASN A 258 -2.41 -22.97 -5.72
N VAL A 259 -2.90 -21.78 -5.31
CA VAL A 259 -2.18 -20.86 -4.44
C VAL A 259 -2.69 -21.01 -3.01
N THR A 260 -1.77 -21.14 -2.07
CA THR A 260 -2.06 -21.28 -0.63
C THR A 260 -1.63 -20.07 0.20
N ASN A 261 -0.99 -19.07 -0.42
CA ASN A 261 -0.51 -17.88 0.28
C ASN A 261 -1.30 -16.63 -0.15
N PHE A 262 -1.75 -15.86 0.85
CA PHE A 262 -2.60 -14.69 0.63
C PHE A 262 -2.10 -13.50 1.44
N TRP A 263 -2.17 -12.31 0.84
CA TRP A 263 -1.88 -11.06 1.52
C TRP A 263 -3.11 -10.16 1.52
N PHE A 264 -3.58 -9.78 2.72
CA PHE A 264 -4.69 -8.83 2.83
C PHE A 264 -4.21 -7.40 2.60
N THR A 265 -4.76 -6.75 1.59
CA THR A 265 -4.41 -5.36 1.20
C THR A 265 -5.18 -4.31 2.00
N ASP A 266 -5.93 -4.74 2.98
CA ASP A 266 -6.75 -3.91 3.87
C ASP A 266 -5.88 -2.99 4.74
N SER A 267 -6.41 -1.83 5.12
CA SER A 267 -5.82 -1.02 6.20
C SER A 267 -5.87 -1.71 7.57
N LEU A 268 -6.73 -2.73 7.71
CA LEU A 268 -6.79 -3.65 8.86
C LEU A 268 -7.75 -4.81 8.57
N ILE A 269 -7.35 -6.02 8.97
CA ILE A 269 -8.17 -7.23 8.78
C ILE A 269 -9.11 -7.53 9.95
N ASN A 270 -8.82 -7.00 11.13
CA ASN A 270 -9.61 -7.19 12.36
C ASN A 270 -10.51 -5.99 12.72
N GLY A 271 -10.94 -5.22 11.73
CA GLY A 271 -11.87 -4.09 11.93
C GLY A 271 -13.23 -4.53 12.42
N SER A 272 -13.82 -5.52 11.76
CA SER A 272 -15.04 -6.21 12.19
C SER A 272 -14.67 -7.58 12.76
N LEU A 273 -14.68 -7.72 14.08
CA LEU A 273 -14.30 -8.98 14.74
C LEU A 273 -15.27 -10.12 14.42
N LYS A 274 -16.55 -9.81 14.22
CA LYS A 274 -17.52 -10.82 13.77
C LYS A 274 -17.08 -11.44 12.45
N ASN A 275 -16.78 -10.62 11.45
CA ASN A 275 -16.38 -11.12 10.12
C ASN A 275 -15.00 -11.76 10.15
N PHE A 276 -14.07 -11.27 10.97
CA PHE A 276 -12.77 -11.90 11.20
C PHE A 276 -12.93 -13.32 11.76
N ARG A 277 -13.78 -13.51 12.79
CA ARG A 277 -14.09 -14.83 13.34
C ARG A 277 -14.80 -15.73 12.33
N ASP A 278 -15.75 -15.19 11.57
CA ASP A 278 -16.49 -15.94 10.55
C ASP A 278 -15.56 -16.39 9.40
N LEU A 279 -14.61 -15.56 8.98
CA LEU A 279 -13.54 -15.93 8.04
C LEU A 279 -12.76 -17.15 8.55
N CYS A 280 -12.23 -17.05 9.78
CA CYS A 280 -11.42 -18.10 10.37
C CYS A 280 -12.20 -19.43 10.49
N ARG A 281 -13.43 -19.38 11.01
CA ARG A 281 -14.28 -20.57 11.14
C ARG A 281 -14.62 -21.19 9.80
N THR A 282 -14.88 -20.39 8.78
CA THR A 282 -15.19 -20.89 7.43
C THR A 282 -13.98 -21.58 6.81
N LEU A 283 -12.77 -21.06 6.98
CA LEU A 283 -11.55 -21.71 6.50
C LEU A 283 -11.29 -23.02 7.23
N ILE A 284 -11.44 -23.05 8.56
CA ILE A 284 -11.29 -24.28 9.36
C ILE A 284 -12.33 -25.33 8.96
N SER A 285 -13.59 -24.95 8.74
CA SER A 285 -14.60 -25.86 8.22
C SER A 285 -14.19 -26.45 6.87
N PHE A 286 -13.70 -25.62 5.95
CA PHE A 286 -13.19 -26.09 4.66
C PHE A 286 -12.03 -27.08 4.82
N TYR A 287 -11.12 -26.88 5.78
CA TYR A 287 -10.05 -27.85 6.05
C TYR A 287 -10.61 -29.20 6.50
N ASN A 288 -11.53 -29.18 7.46
CA ASN A 288 -12.16 -30.40 7.99
C ASN A 288 -12.95 -31.16 6.90
N ASP A 289 -13.70 -30.44 6.07
CA ASP A 289 -14.54 -31.02 5.01
C ASP A 289 -13.71 -31.62 3.86
N ASN A 290 -12.42 -31.29 3.76
CA ASN A 290 -11.51 -31.76 2.69
C ASN A 290 -10.28 -32.53 3.21
N ASP A 291 -10.27 -32.97 4.46
CA ASP A 291 -9.17 -33.70 5.11
C ASP A 291 -7.81 -32.94 5.03
N LEU A 292 -7.86 -31.61 5.10
CA LEU A 292 -6.68 -30.76 5.07
C LEU A 292 -6.22 -30.42 6.50
N PRO A 293 -4.91 -30.26 6.73
CA PRO A 293 -4.42 -29.87 8.06
C PRO A 293 -4.85 -28.45 8.43
N LEU A 294 -4.98 -28.17 9.73
CA LEU A 294 -5.08 -26.79 10.21
C LEU A 294 -3.88 -25.98 9.69
N LYS A 295 -4.08 -24.67 9.48
CA LYS A 295 -3.06 -23.79 8.90
C LYS A 295 -2.68 -24.15 7.44
N PHE A 296 -3.58 -24.82 6.72
CA PHE A 296 -3.33 -25.19 5.32
C PHE A 296 -3.07 -23.98 4.42
N PHE A 297 -3.84 -22.89 4.58
CA PHE A 297 -3.51 -21.61 3.97
C PHE A 297 -2.55 -20.82 4.85
N ASN A 298 -1.75 -19.96 4.22
CA ASN A 298 -0.95 -18.94 4.89
C ASN A 298 -1.50 -17.56 4.50
N TRP A 299 -1.85 -16.76 5.49
CA TRP A 299 -2.30 -15.41 5.21
C TRP A 299 -1.83 -14.41 6.27
N ALA A 300 -1.62 -13.19 5.81
CA ALA A 300 -1.14 -12.07 6.62
C ALA A 300 -1.77 -10.75 6.15
N GLY A 301 -1.67 -9.70 6.95
CA GLY A 301 -2.15 -8.37 6.61
C GLY A 301 -1.97 -7.38 7.75
N GLN A 302 -2.49 -6.17 7.59
CA GLN A 302 -2.43 -5.16 8.64
C GLN A 302 -3.43 -5.48 9.76
N PHE A 303 -3.03 -5.23 11.00
CA PHE A 303 -3.78 -5.59 12.20
C PHE A 303 -3.70 -4.49 13.24
N ILE A 304 -4.76 -4.29 14.00
CA ILE A 304 -4.75 -3.34 15.12
C ILE A 304 -4.74 -4.07 16.45
N VAL A 305 -3.94 -3.57 17.38
CA VAL A 305 -3.95 -4.00 18.77
C VAL A 305 -5.30 -3.67 19.39
N ARG A 306 -5.88 -4.60 20.14
CA ARG A 306 -7.14 -4.45 20.86
C ARG A 306 -7.00 -4.97 22.28
N SER A 307 -7.88 -4.50 23.18
CA SER A 307 -7.92 -5.01 24.56
C SER A 307 -8.22 -6.52 24.62
N PRO A 308 -7.71 -7.23 25.63
CA PRO A 308 -7.96 -8.67 25.83
C PRO A 308 -9.45 -9.03 25.97
N THR A 309 -10.28 -8.08 26.39
CA THR A 309 -11.74 -8.27 26.49
C THR A 309 -12.43 -8.19 25.13
N THR A 310 -11.79 -7.59 24.14
CA THR A 310 -12.35 -7.39 22.78
C THR A 310 -11.83 -8.44 21.82
N LEU A 311 -10.51 -8.66 21.80
CA LEU A 311 -9.82 -9.70 21.01
C LEU A 311 -9.14 -10.65 22.00
N THR A 312 -9.75 -11.82 22.20
CA THR A 312 -9.40 -12.74 23.26
C THR A 312 -8.27 -13.71 22.85
N ALA A 313 -7.68 -14.42 23.79
CA ALA A 313 -6.71 -15.48 23.51
C ALA A 313 -7.27 -16.55 22.56
N GLU A 314 -8.56 -16.86 22.68
CA GLU A 314 -9.28 -17.77 21.77
C GLU A 314 -9.29 -17.27 20.32
N ASP A 315 -9.43 -15.95 20.11
CA ASP A 315 -9.42 -15.35 18.78
C ASP A 315 -8.05 -15.46 18.11
N TYR A 316 -6.95 -15.33 18.86
CA TYR A 316 -5.61 -15.54 18.32
C TYR A 316 -5.38 -17.01 17.94
N ARG A 317 -5.83 -17.95 18.79
CA ARG A 317 -5.77 -19.38 18.46
C ARG A 317 -6.59 -19.71 17.23
N LEU A 318 -7.84 -19.23 17.16
CA LEU A 318 -8.72 -19.40 16.01
C LEU A 318 -8.10 -18.87 14.72
N ALA A 319 -7.47 -17.71 14.76
CA ALA A 319 -6.80 -17.13 13.62
C ALA A 319 -5.57 -17.94 13.17
N ALA A 320 -4.75 -18.38 14.12
CA ALA A 320 -3.61 -19.24 13.85
C ALA A 320 -4.04 -20.57 13.22
N ASP A 321 -5.09 -21.22 13.76
CA ASP A 321 -5.65 -22.47 13.22
C ASP A 321 -6.20 -22.29 11.81
N ALA A 322 -6.76 -21.13 11.50
CA ALA A 322 -7.22 -20.75 10.17
C ALA A 322 -6.07 -20.39 9.20
N GLY A 323 -4.82 -20.31 9.68
CA GLY A 323 -3.63 -20.09 8.88
C GLY A 323 -3.09 -18.65 8.88
N MET A 324 -3.54 -17.77 9.80
CA MET A 324 -2.90 -16.48 9.99
C MET A 324 -1.51 -16.69 10.59
N ASN A 325 -0.47 -16.44 9.81
CA ASN A 325 0.91 -16.70 10.23
C ASN A 325 1.66 -15.42 10.65
N GLY A 326 1.17 -14.25 10.25
CA GLY A 326 1.79 -12.99 10.61
C GLY A 326 0.92 -11.77 10.37
N VAL A 327 1.31 -10.65 10.97
CA VAL A 327 0.59 -9.37 10.83
C VAL A 327 1.54 -8.19 10.84
N ALA A 328 1.16 -7.12 10.13
CA ALA A 328 1.76 -5.81 10.30
C ALA A 328 0.98 -5.04 11.38
N LEU A 329 1.64 -4.68 12.46
CA LEU A 329 1.06 -3.93 13.58
C LEU A 329 1.43 -2.45 13.47
N GLY A 330 0.45 -1.59 13.23
CA GLY A 330 0.62 -0.14 13.32
C GLY A 330 0.76 0.29 14.79
N ILE A 331 1.95 0.14 15.36
CA ILE A 331 2.26 0.58 16.73
C ILE A 331 2.48 2.08 16.77
N GLU A 332 3.23 2.60 15.82
CA GLU A 332 3.64 3.98 15.56
C GLU A 332 4.56 4.55 16.63
N SER A 333 4.22 4.39 17.93
CA SER A 333 5.04 4.79 19.07
C SER A 333 4.86 3.81 20.23
N LEU A 334 5.91 3.58 21.01
CA LEU A 334 5.83 2.81 22.27
C LEU A 334 5.53 3.69 23.50
N SER A 335 5.48 5.01 23.34
CA SER A 335 4.96 5.94 24.36
C SER A 335 3.43 6.02 24.26
N GLU A 336 2.73 5.79 25.38
CA GLU A 336 1.28 5.90 25.47
C GLU A 336 0.80 7.34 25.25
N SER A 337 1.49 8.34 25.78
CA SER A 337 1.15 9.75 25.60
C SER A 337 1.15 10.15 24.12
N VAL A 338 2.14 9.69 23.37
CA VAL A 338 2.21 9.92 21.92
C VAL A 338 1.09 9.19 21.19
N ARG A 339 0.81 7.92 21.54
CA ARG A 339 -0.29 7.15 20.96
C ARG A 339 -1.68 7.72 21.27
N ASP A 340 -1.86 8.30 22.45
CA ASP A 340 -3.11 8.96 22.85
C ASP A 340 -3.36 10.17 21.95
N HIS A 341 -2.35 11.00 21.71
CA HIS A 341 -2.44 12.11 20.75
C HIS A 341 -2.68 11.61 19.30
N MET A 342 -2.06 10.51 18.92
CA MET A 342 -2.29 9.84 17.64
C MET A 342 -3.70 9.23 17.54
N LYS A 343 -4.46 9.11 18.62
CA LYS A 343 -5.76 8.42 18.70
C LYS A 343 -5.70 6.95 18.29
N LYS A 344 -4.62 6.26 18.69
CA LYS A 344 -4.42 4.82 18.40
C LYS A 344 -5.34 3.92 19.23
N GLY A 345 -5.70 4.32 20.45
CA GLY A 345 -6.69 3.67 21.31
C GLY A 345 -6.31 2.25 21.75
N PHE A 346 -5.05 2.05 22.19
CA PHE A 346 -4.58 0.86 22.88
C PHE A 346 -3.44 1.22 23.85
N THR A 347 -3.29 0.45 24.92
CA THR A 347 -2.27 0.61 25.96
C THR A 347 -1.05 -0.29 25.73
N ASN A 348 0.03 -0.09 26.50
CA ASN A 348 1.17 -1.03 26.50
C ASN A 348 0.74 -2.42 27.00
N ALA A 349 -0.17 -2.50 27.99
CA ALA A 349 -0.70 -3.77 28.47
C ALA A 349 -1.48 -4.54 27.36
N ASP A 350 -2.21 -3.84 26.48
CA ASP A 350 -2.87 -4.46 25.34
C ASP A 350 -1.85 -4.99 24.32
N LEU A 351 -0.74 -4.26 24.12
CA LEU A 351 0.35 -4.70 23.25
C LEU A 351 1.09 -5.92 23.86
N ASP A 352 1.40 -5.87 25.15
CA ASP A 352 2.04 -6.98 25.88
C ASP A 352 1.21 -8.26 25.75
N PHE A 353 -0.10 -8.17 25.95
CA PHE A 353 -1.02 -9.28 25.73
C PHE A 353 -1.00 -9.76 24.27
N THR A 354 -1.04 -8.86 23.31
CA THR A 354 -1.01 -9.20 21.87
C THR A 354 0.26 -9.99 21.52
N LEU A 355 1.43 -9.53 21.97
CA LEU A 355 2.71 -10.20 21.75
C LEU A 355 2.78 -11.59 22.41
N ASP A 356 2.28 -11.70 23.65
CA ASP A 356 2.20 -12.99 24.37
C ASP A 356 1.31 -13.98 23.61
N GLN A 357 0.15 -13.54 23.10
CA GLN A 357 -0.73 -14.42 22.33
C GLN A 357 -0.14 -14.80 20.96
N MET A 358 0.54 -13.89 20.28
CA MET A 358 1.24 -14.21 19.03
C MET A 358 2.35 -15.23 19.26
N HIS A 359 3.16 -15.03 20.30
CA HIS A 359 4.21 -15.98 20.69
C HIS A 359 3.62 -17.38 20.96
N LYS A 360 2.58 -17.49 21.79
CA LYS A 360 1.92 -18.76 22.16
C LYS A 360 1.34 -19.52 20.95
N ASN A 361 0.93 -18.81 19.92
CA ASN A 361 0.31 -19.42 18.73
C ASN A 361 1.27 -19.54 17.53
N ASN A 362 2.57 -19.30 17.72
CA ASN A 362 3.61 -19.31 16.69
C ASN A 362 3.25 -18.38 15.50
N MET A 363 2.74 -17.21 15.82
CA MET A 363 2.47 -16.14 14.87
C MET A 363 3.55 -15.09 14.98
N ASN A 364 3.91 -14.46 13.86
CA ASN A 364 4.84 -13.36 13.89
C ASN A 364 4.16 -12.01 13.67
N CYS A 365 4.82 -10.95 14.05
CA CYS A 365 4.37 -9.60 13.74
C CYS A 365 5.52 -8.71 13.26
N TYR A 366 5.12 -7.65 12.60
CA TYR A 366 5.99 -6.66 12.04
C TYR A 366 5.55 -5.28 12.54
N PHE A 367 6.44 -4.55 13.20
CA PHE A 367 6.09 -3.25 13.77
C PHE A 367 6.21 -2.15 12.72
N LEU A 368 5.16 -1.38 12.54
CA LEU A 368 5.19 -0.12 11.82
C LEU A 368 5.34 1.01 12.83
N MET A 369 6.35 1.85 12.66
CA MET A 369 6.73 2.90 13.60
C MET A 369 6.83 4.26 12.90
N ILE A 370 6.53 5.32 13.63
CA ILE A 370 6.74 6.71 13.25
C ILE A 370 7.75 7.33 14.23
N VAL A 371 8.85 7.87 13.72
CA VAL A 371 9.88 8.53 14.53
C VAL A 371 9.75 10.03 14.41
N GLY A 372 9.76 10.72 15.54
CA GLY A 372 9.69 12.19 15.57
C GLY A 372 8.29 12.71 15.30
N TYR A 373 7.28 12.11 15.89
CA TYR A 373 5.91 12.63 15.86
C TYR A 373 5.84 14.01 16.55
N PRO A 374 4.97 14.95 16.12
CA PRO A 374 4.96 16.34 16.60
C PRO A 374 4.99 16.54 18.10
N THR A 375 4.30 15.70 18.86
CA THR A 375 4.26 15.78 20.33
C THR A 375 5.31 14.92 21.05
N GLU A 376 6.15 14.19 20.30
CA GLU A 376 7.18 13.30 20.89
C GLU A 376 8.26 14.10 21.61
N THR A 377 8.36 13.93 22.92
CA THR A 377 9.43 14.47 23.75
C THR A 377 10.69 13.59 23.72
N GLU A 378 11.78 14.03 24.34
CA GLU A 378 12.96 13.19 24.52
C GLU A 378 12.68 12.03 25.48
N ASP A 379 11.85 12.25 26.50
CA ASP A 379 11.45 11.21 27.45
C ASP A 379 10.60 10.13 26.76
N ASP A 380 9.67 10.53 25.87
CA ASP A 380 8.88 9.58 25.05
C ASP A 380 9.77 8.73 24.15
N PHE A 381 10.76 9.35 23.51
CA PHE A 381 11.71 8.67 22.66
C PHE A 381 12.56 7.66 23.43
N ASN A 382 13.07 8.05 24.62
CA ASN A 382 13.85 7.17 25.49
C ASN A 382 12.99 6.04 26.07
N LEU A 383 11.74 6.32 26.48
CA LEU A 383 10.78 5.29 26.87
C LEU A 383 10.58 4.25 25.76
N GLY A 384 10.47 4.69 24.51
CA GLY A 384 10.40 3.80 23.35
C GLY A 384 11.59 2.85 23.25
N ILE A 385 12.80 3.35 23.47
CA ILE A 385 14.03 2.53 23.49
C ILE A 385 13.97 1.49 24.60
N GLU A 386 13.58 1.88 25.83
CA GLU A 386 13.47 0.93 26.95
C GLU A 386 12.43 -0.17 26.67
N LYS A 387 11.30 0.17 26.09
CA LYS A 387 10.30 -0.82 25.65
C LYS A 387 10.84 -1.78 24.60
N PHE A 388 11.62 -1.33 23.63
CA PHE A 388 12.30 -2.23 22.70
C PHE A 388 13.28 -3.17 23.41
N LYS A 389 13.98 -2.72 24.45
CA LYS A 389 14.84 -3.60 25.27
C LYS A 389 14.02 -4.68 25.97
N GLU A 390 12.85 -4.33 26.55
CA GLU A 390 11.92 -5.29 27.16
C GLU A 390 11.42 -6.34 26.15
N TYR A 391 11.12 -5.92 24.91
CA TYR A 391 10.61 -6.78 23.85
C TYR A 391 11.70 -7.56 23.09
N LYS A 392 12.97 -7.39 23.44
CA LYS A 392 14.11 -8.09 22.79
C LYS A 392 13.89 -9.60 22.71
N LYS A 393 13.31 -10.23 23.72
CA LYS A 393 12.99 -11.67 23.71
C LYS A 393 12.14 -12.07 22.52
N TYR A 394 11.14 -11.27 22.14
CA TYR A 394 10.25 -11.52 21.01
C TYR A 394 10.92 -11.25 19.65
N ALA A 395 11.95 -10.41 19.62
CA ALA A 395 12.75 -10.25 18.40
C ALA A 395 13.68 -11.45 18.17
N LEU A 396 14.26 -12.00 19.26
CA LEU A 396 15.18 -13.13 19.19
C LEU A 396 14.47 -14.45 18.87
N ASP A 397 13.23 -14.65 19.32
CA ASP A 397 12.45 -15.85 19.03
C ASP A 397 11.63 -15.76 17.72
N GLY A 398 11.63 -14.60 17.05
CA GLY A 398 10.95 -14.36 15.79
C GLY A 398 9.48 -13.95 15.90
N THR A 399 8.92 -13.79 17.10
CA THR A 399 7.56 -13.24 17.32
C THR A 399 7.48 -11.83 16.77
N ILE A 400 8.48 -10.97 17.05
CA ILE A 400 8.67 -9.71 16.31
C ILE A 400 9.63 -10.00 15.16
N TYR A 401 9.09 -10.31 13.99
CA TYR A 401 9.86 -10.66 12.80
C TYR A 401 10.70 -9.48 12.29
N GLY A 402 10.23 -8.25 12.46
CA GLY A 402 10.96 -7.06 12.04
C GLY A 402 10.30 -5.74 12.44
N VAL A 403 11.01 -4.66 12.20
CA VAL A 403 10.54 -3.30 12.46
C VAL A 403 10.72 -2.43 11.22
N ASN A 404 9.66 -1.76 10.81
CA ASN A 404 9.71 -0.69 9.81
C ASN A 404 9.65 0.65 10.54
N LEU A 405 10.73 1.37 10.50
CA LEU A 405 10.80 2.69 11.12
C LEU A 405 10.24 3.80 10.22
N GLY A 406 9.80 3.46 9.02
CA GLY A 406 9.26 4.42 8.05
C GLY A 406 10.22 5.55 7.70
N SER A 407 9.64 6.64 7.20
CA SER A 407 10.29 7.95 7.16
C SER A 407 10.10 8.67 8.51
N THR A 408 10.69 9.86 8.66
CA THR A 408 10.30 10.74 9.78
C THR A 408 8.85 11.19 9.62
N ALA A 409 8.18 11.52 10.73
CA ALA A 409 6.78 11.95 10.70
C ALA A 409 6.54 13.11 9.72
N SER A 410 5.52 12.98 8.89
CA SER A 410 4.98 14.04 8.02
C SER A 410 3.68 14.59 8.62
N ILE A 411 3.33 15.81 8.22
CA ILE A 411 2.04 16.42 8.50
C ILE A 411 1.39 16.63 7.14
N ASP A 412 0.49 15.72 6.78
CA ASP A 412 -0.08 15.66 5.44
C ASP A 412 -1.45 16.35 5.38
N GLU A 413 -1.67 17.14 4.33
CA GLU A 413 -2.91 17.88 4.10
C GLU A 413 -4.14 16.96 4.12
N GLY A 414 -5.23 17.45 4.74
CA GLY A 414 -6.48 16.69 4.89
C GLY A 414 -6.51 15.77 6.10
N THR A 415 -5.41 15.64 6.86
CA THR A 415 -5.39 14.88 8.11
C THR A 415 -5.77 15.76 9.31
N PRO A 416 -6.34 15.19 10.39
CA PRO A 416 -6.58 15.93 11.63
C PRO A 416 -5.31 16.57 12.21
N LEU A 417 -4.15 15.95 12.01
CA LEU A 417 -2.87 16.48 12.42
C LEU A 417 -2.50 17.76 11.64
N TYR A 418 -2.80 17.78 10.35
CA TYR A 418 -2.62 18.97 9.52
C TYR A 418 -3.54 20.10 9.98
N GLU A 419 -4.82 19.81 10.24
CA GLU A 419 -5.77 20.84 10.74
C GLU A 419 -5.34 21.44 12.07
N GLU A 420 -4.67 20.65 12.92
CA GLU A 420 -4.14 21.12 14.21
C GLU A 420 -2.93 22.06 14.04
N PHE A 421 -2.05 21.77 13.08
CA PHE A 421 -0.76 22.45 12.92
C PHE A 421 -0.60 23.22 11.61
N HIS A 422 -1.62 23.33 10.78
CA HIS A 422 -1.54 23.82 9.38
C HIS A 422 -1.01 25.23 9.22
N SER A 423 -1.20 26.10 10.22
CA SER A 423 -0.78 27.50 10.12
C SER A 423 0.74 27.70 9.98
N GLU A 424 1.53 26.65 10.19
CA GLU A 424 2.96 26.77 10.38
C GLU A 424 3.78 25.82 9.51
N VAL A 425 3.17 24.80 8.85
CA VAL A 425 3.97 23.72 8.30
C VAL A 425 3.39 23.05 7.06
N THR A 426 4.24 22.79 6.07
CA THR A 426 3.96 21.89 4.95
C THR A 426 5.07 20.85 4.80
N GLY A 427 4.64 19.55 4.72
CA GLY A 427 5.52 18.46 4.35
C GLY A 427 6.49 17.99 5.45
N PHE A 428 7.60 17.40 5.05
CA PHE A 428 8.55 16.72 5.97
C PHE A 428 9.45 17.66 6.79
N ASN A 429 9.60 18.93 6.41
CA ASN A 429 10.57 19.86 7.00
C ASN A 429 10.00 20.75 8.10
N TRP A 430 8.91 20.35 8.71
CA TRP A 430 8.26 21.14 9.75
C TRP A 430 9.09 21.23 11.04
N THR A 431 8.93 22.33 11.74
CA THR A 431 9.33 22.55 13.13
C THR A 431 8.22 23.33 13.81
N LEU A 432 7.68 22.80 14.91
CA LEU A 432 6.57 23.43 15.61
C LEU A 432 7.07 24.38 16.70
N PRO A 433 6.45 25.56 16.89
CA PRO A 433 6.72 26.41 18.03
C PRO A 433 6.48 25.73 19.38
N SER A 434 5.50 24.81 19.44
CA SER A 434 5.20 23.99 20.62
C SER A 434 6.29 22.95 20.93
N ASN A 435 7.08 22.57 19.91
CA ASN A 435 8.21 21.63 20.06
C ASN A 435 9.40 22.07 19.21
N PRO A 436 10.04 23.21 19.54
CA PRO A 436 11.07 23.82 18.69
C PRO A 436 12.36 23.03 18.59
N THR A 437 12.57 22.08 19.51
CA THR A 437 13.76 21.20 19.51
C THR A 437 13.62 20.05 18.54
N LEU A 438 12.40 19.63 18.17
CA LEU A 438 12.13 18.52 17.27
C LEU A 438 12.19 18.97 15.80
N THR A 439 13.32 19.54 15.40
CA THR A 439 13.58 19.94 14.01
C THR A 439 13.67 18.73 13.07
N PHE A 440 13.57 18.94 11.75
CA PHE A 440 13.80 17.87 10.78
C PHE A 440 15.15 17.17 10.97
N LYS A 441 16.19 17.92 11.25
CA LYS A 441 17.52 17.40 11.59
C LYS A 441 17.48 16.48 12.82
N GLU A 442 16.80 16.90 13.89
CA GLU A 442 16.70 16.11 15.10
C GLU A 442 15.89 14.83 14.87
N ARG A 443 14.81 14.89 14.07
CA ARG A 443 14.05 13.68 13.71
C ARG A 443 14.88 12.65 12.96
N ILE A 444 15.72 13.10 12.00
CA ILE A 444 16.64 12.20 11.29
C ILE A 444 17.67 11.61 12.26
N LYS A 445 18.21 12.41 13.17
CA LYS A 445 19.14 11.94 14.20
C LYS A 445 18.52 10.87 15.10
N ARG A 446 17.30 11.10 15.60
CA ARG A 446 16.53 10.10 16.36
C ARG A 446 16.30 8.83 15.55
N ARG A 447 15.96 8.97 14.28
CA ARG A 447 15.73 7.84 13.37
C ARG A 447 17.01 6.99 13.19
N ILE A 448 18.18 7.61 13.01
CA ILE A 448 19.48 6.93 12.93
C ILE A 448 19.76 6.22 14.27
N LYS A 449 19.70 6.95 15.40
CA LYS A 449 19.98 6.44 16.73
C LYS A 449 19.12 5.22 17.06
N LEU A 450 17.80 5.31 16.81
CA LEU A 450 16.88 4.20 17.06
C LEU A 450 17.24 2.98 16.19
N GLN A 451 17.52 3.17 14.91
CA GLN A 451 17.87 2.07 14.03
C GLN A 451 19.14 1.34 14.48
N GLU A 452 20.18 2.08 14.84
CA GLU A 452 21.44 1.49 15.36
C GLU A 452 21.18 0.67 16.62
N ILE A 453 20.43 1.23 17.58
CA ILE A 453 20.08 0.53 18.82
C ILE A 453 19.30 -0.76 18.53
N LEU A 454 18.31 -0.71 17.64
CA LEU A 454 17.50 -1.87 17.32
C LEU A 454 18.34 -2.96 16.62
N MET A 455 19.26 -2.60 15.73
CA MET A 455 20.17 -3.56 15.10
C MET A 455 21.09 -4.20 16.16
N ASP A 456 21.63 -3.44 17.09
CA ASP A 456 22.46 -3.96 18.21
C ASP A 456 21.65 -4.88 19.15
N LEU A 457 20.35 -4.63 19.29
CA LEU A 457 19.45 -5.50 20.08
C LEU A 457 19.05 -6.78 19.33
N GLY A 458 19.38 -6.90 18.04
CA GLY A 458 19.07 -8.06 17.20
C GLY A 458 17.73 -7.98 16.45
N TYR A 459 17.11 -6.80 16.38
CA TYR A 459 15.91 -6.62 15.55
C TYR A 459 16.28 -6.58 14.06
N LYS A 460 15.48 -7.22 13.24
CA LYS A 460 15.55 -7.04 11.78
C LYS A 460 14.85 -5.73 11.40
N ILE A 461 15.56 -4.88 10.68
CA ILE A 461 15.02 -3.62 10.18
C ILE A 461 14.82 -3.76 8.67
N TRP A 462 13.64 -3.36 8.18
CA TRP A 462 13.33 -3.39 6.75
C TRP A 462 14.28 -2.47 5.98
N ASN A 463 14.98 -3.02 4.98
CA ASN A 463 16.04 -2.32 4.21
C ASN A 463 17.15 -1.69 5.08
N GLY A 464 17.43 -2.28 6.26
CA GLY A 464 18.18 -1.69 7.35
C GLY A 464 19.48 -0.98 6.95
N ASP A 465 20.45 -1.70 6.37
CA ASP A 465 21.76 -1.13 6.10
C ASP A 465 21.75 -0.06 5.00
N SER A 466 21.05 -0.32 3.90
CA SER A 466 20.97 0.65 2.79
C SER A 466 20.23 1.92 3.18
N GLN A 467 19.18 1.79 4.00
CA GLN A 467 18.41 2.93 4.49
C GLN A 467 19.21 3.73 5.53
N LEU A 468 19.93 3.06 6.42
CA LEU A 468 20.77 3.73 7.41
C LEU A 468 21.87 4.56 6.75
N LEU A 469 22.50 4.03 5.70
CA LEU A 469 23.52 4.76 4.94
C LEU A 469 22.94 6.02 4.30
N LYS A 470 21.80 5.91 3.62
CA LYS A 470 21.10 7.06 3.01
C LYS A 470 20.71 8.12 4.05
N LEU A 471 20.26 7.70 5.24
CA LEU A 471 19.94 8.63 6.32
C LEU A 471 21.15 9.35 6.85
N LYS A 472 22.27 8.66 7.02
CA LYS A 472 23.56 9.28 7.45
C LYS A 472 24.05 10.28 6.41
N GLU A 473 24.02 9.95 5.13
CA GLU A 473 24.37 10.88 4.06
C GLU A 473 23.45 12.12 4.04
N ALA A 474 22.13 11.92 4.23
CA ALA A 474 21.19 13.03 4.31
C ALA A 474 21.49 13.92 5.52
N TYR A 475 21.79 13.33 6.67
CA TYR A 475 22.18 14.05 7.88
C TYR A 475 23.43 14.89 7.70
N GLU A 476 24.46 14.34 7.05
CA GLU A 476 25.70 15.08 6.71
C GLU A 476 25.44 16.25 5.75
N LYS A 477 24.61 16.04 4.73
CA LYS A 477 24.21 17.13 3.81
C LYS A 477 23.45 18.25 4.53
N ILE A 478 22.58 17.90 5.49
CA ILE A 478 21.88 18.88 6.34
C ILE A 478 22.87 19.67 7.19
N ASN A 479 23.82 18.98 7.84
CA ASN A 479 24.86 19.61 8.65
C ASN A 479 25.74 20.57 7.84
N ALA A 480 26.04 20.24 6.60
CA ALA A 480 26.82 21.07 5.70
C ALA A 480 26.04 22.23 5.05
N GLY A 481 24.73 22.40 5.38
CA GLY A 481 23.87 23.39 4.73
C GLY A 481 23.61 23.14 3.24
N LYS A 482 23.91 21.92 2.76
CA LYS A 482 23.80 21.52 1.35
C LYS A 482 22.49 20.79 1.02
N TYR A 483 21.61 20.60 1.99
CA TYR A 483 20.37 19.87 1.81
C TYR A 483 19.33 20.75 1.13
N LYS A 484 18.98 20.44 -0.12
CA LYS A 484 17.88 21.10 -0.81
C LYS A 484 16.57 20.35 -0.50
N THR A 485 15.60 21.06 -0.01
CA THR A 485 14.34 20.64 0.65
C THR A 485 13.34 19.81 -0.18
N LYS A 486 13.72 19.29 -1.36
CA LYS A 486 12.79 18.59 -2.28
C LYS A 486 12.92 17.06 -2.31
N ILE A 487 13.74 16.47 -1.46
CA ILE A 487 13.92 15.01 -1.51
C ILE A 487 12.98 14.38 -0.46
N ARG A 488 11.86 13.82 -0.89
CA ARG A 488 11.19 12.77 -0.18
C ARG A 488 12.21 11.62 -0.04
N LEU A 489 12.63 11.27 1.17
CA LEU A 489 13.31 10.00 1.41
C LEU A 489 12.26 8.92 1.12
N SER A 490 12.14 8.54 -0.14
CA SER A 490 11.28 7.43 -0.53
C SER A 490 11.78 6.20 0.21
N VAL A 491 10.93 5.64 1.05
CA VAL A 491 11.08 4.27 1.51
C VAL A 491 10.69 3.43 0.31
N PRO A 492 11.54 2.58 -0.27
CA PRO A 492 11.10 1.56 -1.20
C PRO A 492 10.17 0.64 -0.42
N GLU A 493 8.97 0.42 -0.94
CA GLU A 493 8.02 -0.56 -0.40
C GLU A 493 8.57 -2.00 -0.45
#